data_7a4e3247c19d0f94bf53a586bf9c6299
#
_entry.id   7a4e3247c19d0f94bf53a586bf9c6299
#
_cell.length_a   1.000
_cell.length_b   1.000
_cell.length_c   1.000
_cell.angle_alpha   90.00
_cell.angle_beta   90.00
_cell.angle_gamma   90.00
#
_symmetry.space_group_name_H-M   'P 1'
#
loop_
_entity.id
_entity.type
_entity.pdbx_description
1 polymer ?
#
loop_
_entity_poly.entity_id
_entity_poly.type
_entity_poly.pdbx_seq_one_letter_code
_entity_poly.pdbx_strand_id
1 'polypeptide(L)'
;MDVKPAEGRLGVLVVGCGAVATTFMTGVLMARKGLAKPIGSMTQYDKIRVGHGADKQYLHYKDIIPMSDLRDIVFGTWDVYPQNAYQAAVYAEVLKAKDIEPVRDELMAIKPMKAAFDKNYAKRLDGDNVKDCKTRWDMVEALRADIRDFKEREQCDRVVVIWAASTEIYVPYDAAYHKTLDQLQAAMKADDREHIAPSMCYAYAALAERCPFIMGAPNTTVDIPAMWELAEKTHMPIAGKDFKTGQTLVKSGFAPIIKTRNLGLAGWFSTNI
;
A
#
# COMPACT_ATOMS: atom_id res chain seq x y z
N MET A 1 -2.81 -4.03 27.88
CA MET A 1 -2.58 -2.93 26.93
C MET A 1 -3.94 -2.36 26.59
N ASP A 2 -4.24 -1.13 27.03
CA ASP A 2 -5.52 -0.51 26.67
C ASP A 2 -5.44 -0.06 25.22
N VAL A 3 -6.10 -0.79 24.34
CA VAL A 3 -6.22 -0.43 22.93
C VAL A 3 -7.39 0.55 22.81
N LYS A 4 -7.10 1.78 22.41
CA LYS A 4 -8.14 2.81 22.22
C LYS A 4 -9.00 2.48 21.01
N PRO A 5 -10.30 2.82 21.03
CA PRO A 5 -11.16 2.71 19.85
C PRO A 5 -10.56 3.42 18.64
N ALA A 6 -10.79 2.86 17.46
CA ALA A 6 -10.36 3.45 16.18
C ALA A 6 -11.42 4.47 15.71
N GLU A 7 -11.53 5.58 16.42
CA GLU A 7 -12.48 6.66 16.10
C GLU A 7 -11.94 7.59 15.01
N GLY A 8 -12.84 8.27 14.30
CA GLY A 8 -12.53 9.26 13.29
C GLY A 8 -12.15 8.69 11.93
N ARG A 9 -11.88 9.57 10.97
CA ARG A 9 -11.59 9.21 9.59
C ARG A 9 -10.20 8.65 9.40
N LEU A 10 -10.12 7.55 8.64
CA LEU A 10 -8.87 6.96 8.17
C LEU A 10 -8.66 7.29 6.69
N GLY A 11 -7.66 8.11 6.41
CA GLY A 11 -7.18 8.32 5.04
C GLY A 11 -6.34 7.12 4.59
N VAL A 12 -6.64 6.60 3.41
CA VAL A 12 -5.83 5.57 2.73
C VAL A 12 -5.29 6.17 1.45
N LEU A 13 -4.02 6.54 1.48
CA LEU A 13 -3.31 7.08 0.34
C LEU A 13 -2.59 5.95 -0.40
N VAL A 14 -2.91 5.78 -1.67
CA VAL A 14 -2.38 4.67 -2.47
C VAL A 14 -1.46 5.21 -3.55
N VAL A 15 -0.25 4.70 -3.60
CA VAL A 15 0.69 4.96 -4.70
C VAL A 15 0.40 3.97 -5.81
N GLY A 16 -0.07 4.47 -6.95
CA GLY A 16 -0.53 3.68 -8.09
C GLY A 16 -2.03 3.39 -8.05
N CYS A 17 -2.77 3.92 -9.02
CA CYS A 17 -4.23 3.73 -9.19
C CYS A 17 -4.54 2.63 -10.21
N GLY A 18 -3.78 1.53 -10.19
CA GLY A 18 -3.93 0.41 -11.12
C GLY A 18 -4.93 -0.65 -10.63
N ALA A 19 -4.82 -1.86 -11.20
CA ALA A 19 -5.71 -2.99 -10.94
C ALA A 19 -5.88 -3.34 -9.45
N VAL A 20 -4.79 -3.38 -8.69
CA VAL A 20 -4.82 -3.70 -7.25
C VAL A 20 -5.56 -2.62 -6.48
N ALA A 21 -5.19 -1.36 -6.67
CA ALA A 21 -5.79 -0.23 -5.97
C ALA A 21 -7.30 -0.13 -6.25
N THR A 22 -7.70 -0.14 -7.51
CA THR A 22 -9.11 -0.04 -7.91
C THR A 22 -9.95 -1.21 -7.43
N THR A 23 -9.37 -2.42 -7.37
CA THR A 23 -10.07 -3.61 -6.89
C THR A 23 -10.43 -3.50 -5.40
N PHE A 24 -9.47 -3.13 -4.54
CA PHE A 24 -9.81 -3.03 -3.11
C PHE A 24 -10.64 -1.79 -2.79
N MET A 25 -10.45 -0.65 -3.47
CA MET A 25 -11.29 0.54 -3.32
C MET A 25 -12.75 0.20 -3.67
N THR A 26 -12.98 -0.44 -4.82
CA THR A 26 -14.31 -0.91 -5.24
C THR A 26 -14.91 -1.86 -4.20
N GLY A 27 -14.12 -2.82 -3.70
CA GLY A 27 -14.58 -3.77 -2.67
C GLY A 27 -15.05 -3.09 -1.39
N VAL A 28 -14.31 -2.09 -0.91
CA VAL A 28 -14.70 -1.28 0.27
C VAL A 28 -15.98 -0.49 -0.01
N LEU A 29 -16.07 0.18 -1.15
CA LEU A 29 -17.24 0.98 -1.53
C LEU A 29 -18.50 0.12 -1.70
N MET A 30 -18.37 -1.05 -2.32
CA MET A 30 -19.47 -2.03 -2.43
C MET A 30 -19.92 -2.55 -1.07
N ALA A 31 -18.97 -2.83 -0.17
CA ALA A 31 -19.28 -3.27 1.19
C ALA A 31 -20.00 -2.19 1.99
N ARG A 32 -19.64 -0.92 1.84
CA ARG A 32 -20.32 0.23 2.47
C ARG A 32 -21.80 0.32 2.07
N LYS A 33 -22.09 0.05 0.80
CA LYS A 33 -23.45 0.05 0.27
C LYS A 33 -24.22 -1.24 0.58
N GLY A 34 -23.61 -2.21 1.25
CA GLY A 34 -24.22 -3.51 1.53
C GLY A 34 -24.39 -4.39 0.28
N LEU A 35 -23.76 -4.03 -0.83
CA LEU A 35 -23.85 -4.74 -2.12
C LEU A 35 -22.87 -5.91 -2.21
N ALA A 36 -21.85 -5.93 -1.38
CA ALA A 36 -20.89 -7.02 -1.26
C ALA A 36 -20.47 -7.25 0.20
N LYS A 37 -20.07 -8.48 0.52
CA LYS A 37 -19.48 -8.80 1.81
C LYS A 37 -17.95 -8.65 1.70
N PRO A 38 -17.23 -8.14 2.73
CA PRO A 38 -15.78 -8.00 2.70
C PRO A 38 -15.07 -9.35 2.92
N ILE A 39 -15.39 -10.37 2.14
CA ILE A 39 -14.90 -11.76 2.28
C ILE A 39 -13.39 -11.88 2.10
N GLY A 40 -12.77 -10.94 1.38
CA GLY A 40 -11.31 -10.87 1.23
C GLY A 40 -10.57 -10.30 2.44
N SER A 41 -11.31 -9.81 3.45
CA SER A 41 -10.72 -9.25 4.67
C SER A 41 -11.05 -10.13 5.88
N MET A 42 -10.10 -10.93 6.32
CA MET A 42 -10.24 -11.76 7.50
C MET A 42 -10.67 -10.93 8.73
N THR A 43 -10.08 -9.77 8.92
CA THR A 43 -10.37 -8.90 10.07
C THR A 43 -11.76 -8.28 10.05
N GLN A 44 -12.36 -8.11 8.88
CA GLN A 44 -13.70 -7.56 8.73
C GLN A 44 -14.80 -8.63 8.68
N TYR A 45 -14.49 -9.83 8.22
CA TYR A 45 -15.49 -10.85 7.90
C TYR A 45 -15.39 -12.10 8.78
N ASP A 46 -14.18 -12.59 9.07
CA ASP A 46 -13.98 -13.84 9.77
C ASP A 46 -14.18 -13.72 11.29
N LYS A 47 -14.24 -14.89 11.92
CA LYS A 47 -14.42 -15.05 13.35
C LYS A 47 -13.25 -15.78 13.97
N ILE A 48 -12.91 -15.37 15.18
CA ILE A 48 -11.97 -16.10 16.03
C ILE A 48 -12.72 -16.86 17.11
N ARG A 49 -12.27 -18.08 17.39
CA ARG A 49 -12.76 -18.85 18.52
C ARG A 49 -12.10 -18.36 19.82
N VAL A 50 -12.94 -17.97 20.76
CA VAL A 50 -12.54 -17.60 22.13
C VAL A 50 -13.14 -18.58 23.11
N GLY A 51 -12.42 -18.91 24.21
CA GLY A 51 -12.86 -19.85 25.24
C GLY A 51 -12.59 -21.32 24.92
N HIS A 52 -12.91 -22.18 25.89
CA HIS A 52 -12.68 -23.62 25.85
C HIS A 52 -13.95 -24.38 26.26
N GLY A 53 -14.05 -25.65 25.84
CA GLY A 53 -15.14 -26.53 26.24
C GLY A 53 -16.52 -25.99 25.89
N ALA A 54 -17.40 -25.85 26.88
CA ALA A 54 -18.77 -25.33 26.74
C ALA A 54 -18.81 -23.82 26.58
N ASP A 55 -17.77 -23.10 26.98
CA ASP A 55 -17.68 -21.63 26.92
C ASP A 55 -17.17 -21.12 25.56
N LYS A 56 -17.08 -21.98 24.56
CA LYS A 56 -16.63 -21.59 23.22
C LYS A 56 -17.59 -20.57 22.60
N GLN A 57 -16.99 -19.45 22.17
CA GLN A 57 -17.67 -18.40 21.41
C GLN A 57 -16.92 -18.12 20.11
N TYR A 58 -17.64 -17.67 19.09
CA TYR A 58 -17.07 -17.25 17.81
C TYR A 58 -17.41 -15.77 17.61
N LEU A 59 -16.42 -14.92 17.89
CA LEU A 59 -16.55 -13.46 17.78
C LEU A 59 -15.89 -12.98 16.51
N HIS A 60 -16.41 -11.95 15.87
CA HIS A 60 -15.70 -11.33 14.75
C HIS A 60 -14.45 -10.60 15.25
N TYR A 61 -13.39 -10.62 14.47
CA TYR A 61 -12.15 -9.89 14.81
C TYR A 61 -12.43 -8.43 15.13
N LYS A 62 -13.26 -7.76 14.32
CA LYS A 62 -13.65 -6.36 14.52
C LYS A 62 -14.40 -6.07 15.82
N ASP A 63 -14.99 -7.08 16.46
CA ASP A 63 -15.69 -6.93 17.74
C ASP A 63 -14.73 -7.00 18.93
N ILE A 64 -13.50 -7.49 18.70
CA ILE A 64 -12.47 -7.70 19.75
C ILE A 64 -11.34 -6.69 19.61
N ILE A 65 -10.95 -6.38 18.36
CA ILE A 65 -9.86 -5.46 18.06
C ILE A 65 -10.47 -4.18 17.49
N PRO A 66 -10.21 -3.02 18.11
CA PRO A 66 -10.71 -1.74 17.60
C PRO A 66 -10.11 -1.46 16.22
N MET A 67 -10.96 -1.47 15.20
CA MET A 67 -10.60 -1.19 13.81
C MET A 67 -11.43 -0.02 13.30
N SER A 68 -10.91 0.71 12.31
CA SER A 68 -11.70 1.70 11.60
C SER A 68 -12.87 1.04 10.89
N ASP A 69 -14.05 1.63 10.99
CA ASP A 69 -15.19 1.20 10.19
C ASP A 69 -14.90 1.48 8.71
N LEU A 70 -15.37 0.60 7.83
CA LEU A 70 -15.20 0.82 6.40
C LEU A 70 -15.83 2.13 5.92
N ARG A 71 -16.84 2.64 6.62
CA ARG A 71 -17.50 3.92 6.34
C ARG A 71 -16.63 5.14 6.61
N ASP A 72 -15.65 5.00 7.50
CA ASP A 72 -14.75 6.08 7.91
C ASP A 72 -13.46 6.15 7.08
N ILE A 73 -13.30 5.25 6.09
CA ILE A 73 -12.14 5.24 5.20
C ILE A 73 -12.34 6.27 4.07
N VAL A 74 -11.35 7.09 3.81
CA VAL A 74 -11.30 8.01 2.66
C VAL A 74 -10.10 7.65 1.80
N PHE A 75 -10.31 7.58 0.47
CA PHE A 75 -9.25 7.21 -0.45
C PHE A 75 -8.66 8.42 -1.14
N GLY A 76 -7.34 8.43 -1.29
CA GLY A 76 -6.58 9.28 -2.19
C GLY A 76 -5.53 8.44 -2.92
N THR A 77 -5.02 8.94 -4.02
CA THR A 77 -4.03 8.20 -4.81
C THR A 77 -3.07 9.13 -5.53
N TRP A 78 -1.87 8.63 -5.84
CA TRP A 78 -0.95 9.20 -6.80
C TRP A 78 -0.82 8.25 -7.98
N ASP A 79 -0.82 8.78 -9.18
CA ASP A 79 -0.53 7.98 -10.37
C ASP A 79 0.14 8.82 -11.45
N VAL A 80 0.93 8.18 -12.29
CA VAL A 80 1.55 8.79 -13.48
C VAL A 80 0.52 9.06 -14.58
N TYR A 81 -0.65 8.45 -14.50
CA TYR A 81 -1.78 8.67 -15.40
C TYR A 81 -2.87 9.49 -14.72
N PRO A 82 -3.52 10.45 -15.42
CA PRO A 82 -4.51 11.36 -14.83
C PRO A 82 -5.92 10.75 -14.68
N GLN A 83 -6.14 9.52 -15.12
CA GLN A 83 -7.43 8.84 -15.06
C GLN A 83 -7.90 8.66 -13.61
N ASN A 84 -9.18 8.98 -13.34
CA ASN A 84 -9.78 8.70 -12.04
C ASN A 84 -9.93 7.19 -11.79
N ALA A 85 -10.24 6.80 -10.53
CA ALA A 85 -10.27 5.40 -10.15
C ALA A 85 -11.33 4.57 -10.92
N TYR A 86 -12.42 5.18 -11.38
CA TYR A 86 -13.39 4.50 -12.23
C TYR A 86 -12.80 4.18 -13.61
N GLN A 87 -12.20 5.17 -14.27
CA GLN A 87 -11.56 4.98 -15.58
C GLN A 87 -10.40 3.97 -15.50
N ALA A 88 -9.61 4.04 -14.42
CA ALA A 88 -8.55 3.08 -14.17
C ALA A 88 -9.07 1.65 -13.93
N ALA A 89 -10.19 1.49 -13.21
CA ALA A 89 -10.84 0.19 -13.00
C ALA A 89 -11.36 -0.42 -14.31
N VAL A 90 -11.97 0.42 -15.18
CA VAL A 90 -12.42 -0.01 -16.51
C VAL A 90 -11.24 -0.45 -17.37
N TYR A 91 -10.18 0.35 -17.40
CA TYR A 91 -8.98 0.06 -18.18
C TYR A 91 -8.25 -1.21 -17.70
N ALA A 92 -8.24 -1.47 -16.40
CA ALA A 92 -7.58 -2.64 -15.83
C ALA A 92 -8.25 -3.98 -16.17
N GLU A 93 -9.53 -3.98 -16.58
CA GLU A 93 -10.33 -5.15 -16.98
C GLU A 93 -10.37 -6.29 -15.95
N VAL A 94 -10.06 -6.02 -14.68
CA VAL A 94 -10.09 -7.02 -13.59
C VAL A 94 -11.50 -7.17 -13.03
N LEU A 95 -12.21 -6.06 -12.86
CA LEU A 95 -13.57 -6.03 -12.36
C LEU A 95 -14.58 -5.94 -13.51
N LYS A 96 -15.73 -6.59 -13.33
CA LYS A 96 -16.84 -6.52 -14.30
C LYS A 96 -17.65 -5.25 -14.09
N ALA A 97 -18.39 -4.82 -15.11
CA ALA A 97 -19.29 -3.66 -15.01
C ALA A 97 -20.23 -3.74 -13.80
N LYS A 98 -20.81 -4.91 -13.52
CA LYS A 98 -21.70 -5.12 -12.35
C LYS A 98 -21.03 -4.82 -11.00
N ASP A 99 -19.70 -4.86 -10.93
CA ASP A 99 -18.93 -4.63 -9.71
C ASP A 99 -18.56 -3.15 -9.56
N ILE A 100 -18.36 -2.41 -10.65
CA ILE A 100 -17.91 -1.02 -10.64
C ILE A 100 -19.03 0.00 -10.81
N GLU A 101 -20.06 -0.31 -11.62
CA GLU A 101 -21.16 0.63 -11.89
C GLU A 101 -21.93 1.05 -10.61
N PRO A 102 -22.22 0.17 -9.64
CA PRO A 102 -22.91 0.58 -8.41
C PRO A 102 -22.17 1.60 -7.55
N VAL A 103 -20.86 1.76 -7.76
CA VAL A 103 -19.97 2.68 -7.01
C VAL A 103 -19.23 3.64 -7.94
N ARG A 104 -19.78 3.86 -9.13
CA ARG A 104 -19.19 4.69 -10.18
C ARG A 104 -18.85 6.09 -9.71
N ASP A 105 -19.80 6.77 -9.10
CA ASP A 105 -19.65 8.17 -8.73
C ASP A 105 -18.57 8.36 -7.66
N GLU A 106 -18.51 7.45 -6.69
CA GLU A 106 -17.47 7.45 -5.67
C GLU A 106 -16.07 7.18 -6.28
N LEU A 107 -15.98 6.23 -7.21
CA LEU A 107 -14.72 5.96 -7.92
C LEU A 107 -14.30 7.13 -8.80
N MET A 108 -15.24 7.82 -9.48
CA MET A 108 -14.96 9.00 -10.28
C MET A 108 -14.48 10.19 -9.45
N ALA A 109 -14.89 10.28 -8.20
CA ALA A 109 -14.44 11.31 -7.27
C ALA A 109 -12.97 11.12 -6.84
N ILE A 110 -12.43 9.89 -6.89
CA ILE A 110 -11.03 9.59 -6.56
C ILE A 110 -10.16 9.92 -7.78
N LYS A 111 -9.56 11.10 -7.77
CA LYS A 111 -8.64 11.58 -8.83
C LYS A 111 -7.21 11.49 -8.35
N PRO A 112 -6.28 11.00 -9.18
CA PRO A 112 -4.88 10.88 -8.77
C PRO A 112 -4.20 12.25 -8.68
N MET A 113 -3.46 12.46 -7.62
CA MET A 113 -2.45 13.50 -7.51
C MET A 113 -1.27 13.15 -8.44
N LYS A 114 -0.47 14.15 -8.81
CA LYS A 114 0.75 13.95 -9.59
C LYS A 114 1.74 13.06 -8.83
N ALA A 115 2.24 12.02 -9.50
CA ALA A 115 3.20 11.10 -8.92
C ALA A 115 4.61 11.69 -8.84
N ALA A 116 5.35 11.36 -7.78
CA ALA A 116 6.81 11.46 -7.77
C ALA A 116 7.36 10.23 -8.49
N PHE A 117 7.90 10.43 -9.69
CA PHE A 117 8.23 9.35 -10.62
C PHE A 117 9.59 9.56 -11.27
N ASP A 118 10.25 8.46 -11.58
CA ASP A 118 11.45 8.43 -12.41
C ASP A 118 11.35 7.26 -13.39
N LYS A 119 11.31 7.56 -14.67
CA LYS A 119 11.16 6.58 -15.76
C LYS A 119 12.28 5.53 -15.77
N ASN A 120 13.46 5.86 -15.27
CA ASN A 120 14.56 4.90 -15.19
C ASN A 120 14.26 3.75 -14.23
N TYR A 121 13.40 3.97 -13.24
CA TYR A 121 13.01 2.97 -12.25
C TYR A 121 11.83 2.10 -12.69
N ALA A 122 10.96 2.59 -13.57
CA ALA A 122 9.83 1.86 -14.10
C ALA A 122 9.65 2.13 -15.61
N LYS A 123 10.55 1.62 -16.41
CA LYS A 123 10.73 1.94 -17.85
C LYS A 123 9.49 1.70 -18.72
N ARG A 124 8.57 0.81 -18.28
CA ARG A 124 7.34 0.48 -19.03
C ARG A 124 6.20 1.48 -18.82
N LEU A 125 6.31 2.36 -17.82
CA LEU A 125 5.32 3.40 -17.56
C LEU A 125 5.69 4.66 -18.34
N ASP A 126 4.70 5.30 -18.94
CA ASP A 126 4.88 6.46 -19.82
C ASP A 126 3.75 7.49 -19.60
N GLY A 127 3.47 7.80 -18.34
CA GLY A 127 2.49 8.81 -17.96
C GLY A 127 3.12 10.19 -17.75
N ASP A 128 2.32 11.23 -17.93
CA ASP A 128 2.70 12.64 -17.83
C ASP A 128 2.17 13.34 -16.57
N ASN A 129 1.33 12.66 -15.79
CA ASN A 129 0.83 13.20 -14.51
C ASN A 129 1.90 13.08 -13.41
N VAL A 130 3.02 13.75 -13.62
CA VAL A 130 4.24 13.66 -12.80
C VAL A 130 4.57 15.01 -12.19
N LYS A 131 5.11 14.98 -10.97
CA LYS A 131 5.63 16.16 -10.29
C LYS A 131 6.93 16.64 -10.98
N ASP A 132 7.05 17.96 -11.15
CA ASP A 132 8.28 18.59 -11.58
C ASP A 132 9.20 18.79 -10.36
N CYS A 133 10.06 17.78 -10.08
CA CYS A 133 10.99 17.79 -8.97
C CYS A 133 12.42 17.72 -9.51
N LYS A 134 13.28 18.63 -9.04
CA LYS A 134 14.70 18.68 -9.46
C LYS A 134 15.53 17.62 -8.75
N THR A 135 15.26 17.36 -7.47
CA THR A 135 15.98 16.42 -6.63
C THR A 135 15.07 15.40 -5.99
N ARG A 136 15.66 14.33 -5.45
CA ARG A 136 14.93 13.36 -4.61
C ARG A 136 14.36 14.01 -3.36
N TRP A 137 15.04 15.03 -2.83
CA TRP A 137 14.51 15.77 -1.68
C TRP A 137 13.29 16.63 -2.05
N ASP A 138 13.28 17.24 -3.24
CA ASP A 138 12.09 17.95 -3.73
C ASP A 138 10.90 16.99 -3.88
N MET A 139 11.13 15.75 -4.32
CA MET A 139 10.07 14.72 -4.35
C MET A 139 9.53 14.45 -2.94
N VAL A 140 10.40 14.29 -1.95
CA VAL A 140 10.00 14.07 -0.55
C VAL A 140 9.14 15.23 -0.05
N GLU A 141 9.59 16.48 -0.21
CA GLU A 141 8.86 17.65 0.29
C GLU A 141 7.51 17.84 -0.43
N ALA A 142 7.46 17.60 -1.74
CA ALA A 142 6.21 17.65 -2.50
C ALA A 142 5.21 16.55 -2.07
N LEU A 143 5.69 15.34 -1.77
CA LEU A 143 4.84 14.25 -1.25
C LEU A 143 4.36 14.54 0.18
N ARG A 144 5.21 15.12 1.02
CA ARG A 144 4.82 15.55 2.37
C ARG A 144 3.72 16.62 2.31
N ALA A 145 3.84 17.56 1.37
CA ALA A 145 2.80 18.58 1.15
C ALA A 145 1.47 17.94 0.74
N ASP A 146 1.50 16.98 -0.21
CA ASP A 146 0.29 16.26 -0.63
C ASP A 146 -0.38 15.51 0.53
N ILE A 147 0.41 14.85 1.40
CA ILE A 147 -0.12 14.11 2.55
C ILE A 147 -0.82 15.07 3.53
N ARG A 148 -0.19 16.21 3.82
CA ARG A 148 -0.78 17.23 4.71
C ARG A 148 -2.06 17.82 4.11
N ASP A 149 -2.04 18.20 2.83
CA ASP A 149 -3.20 18.73 2.11
C ASP A 149 -4.37 17.72 2.09
N PHE A 150 -4.07 16.46 1.77
CA PHE A 150 -5.07 15.41 1.80
C PHE A 150 -5.67 15.23 3.19
N LYS A 151 -4.83 15.18 4.23
CA LYS A 151 -5.26 15.01 5.62
C LYS A 151 -6.18 16.14 6.06
N GLU A 152 -5.84 17.38 5.74
CA GLU A 152 -6.62 18.57 6.08
C GLU A 152 -7.92 18.62 5.28
N ARG A 153 -7.87 18.50 3.95
CA ARG A 153 -9.02 18.57 3.05
C ARG A 153 -10.07 17.49 3.36
N GLU A 154 -9.63 16.28 3.61
CA GLU A 154 -10.52 15.15 3.91
C GLU A 154 -10.82 15.00 5.41
N GLN A 155 -10.27 15.88 6.26
CA GLN A 155 -10.43 15.85 7.71
C GLN A 155 -10.07 14.48 8.31
N CYS A 156 -8.93 13.92 7.91
CA CYS A 156 -8.47 12.61 8.38
C CYS A 156 -7.78 12.73 9.73
N ASP A 157 -8.20 11.93 10.71
CA ASP A 157 -7.52 11.80 12.01
C ASP A 157 -6.23 10.99 11.87
N ARG A 158 -6.24 10.03 10.96
CA ARG A 158 -5.13 9.12 10.66
C ARG A 158 -5.01 8.93 9.17
N VAL A 159 -3.80 8.71 8.71
CA VAL A 159 -3.51 8.38 7.30
C VAL A 159 -2.54 7.21 7.25
N VAL A 160 -2.76 6.28 6.33
CA VAL A 160 -1.84 5.21 5.97
C VAL A 160 -1.48 5.34 4.50
N VAL A 161 -0.22 5.14 4.16
CA VAL A 161 0.27 5.15 2.77
C VAL A 161 0.59 3.73 2.32
N ILE A 162 0.06 3.33 1.17
CA ILE A 162 0.21 1.99 0.61
C ILE A 162 0.84 2.10 -0.78
N TRP A 163 1.96 1.45 -0.99
CA TRP A 163 2.53 1.28 -2.32
C TRP A 163 1.83 0.12 -3.04
N ALA A 164 1.06 0.43 -4.07
CA ALA A 164 0.41 -0.51 -4.97
C ALA A 164 0.81 -0.27 -6.44
N ALA A 165 1.82 0.58 -6.66
CA ALA A 165 2.38 0.85 -7.98
C ALA A 165 3.28 -0.30 -8.46
N SER A 166 3.70 -0.21 -9.71
CA SER A 166 4.61 -1.18 -10.34
C SER A 166 5.91 -1.34 -9.54
N THR A 167 6.46 -2.55 -9.63
CA THR A 167 7.79 -2.84 -9.10
C THR A 167 8.84 -1.97 -9.81
N GLU A 168 9.65 -1.30 -9.03
CA GLU A 168 10.81 -0.55 -9.52
C GLU A 168 11.99 -1.49 -9.82
N ILE A 169 12.99 -1.02 -10.56
CA ILE A 169 14.24 -1.75 -10.72
C ILE A 169 14.85 -2.03 -9.34
N TYR A 170 15.57 -3.13 -9.23
CA TYR A 170 16.21 -3.51 -7.97
C TYR A 170 17.34 -2.55 -7.63
N VAL A 171 17.28 -1.94 -6.45
CA VAL A 171 18.35 -1.17 -5.84
C VAL A 171 18.98 -2.01 -4.74
N PRO A 172 20.23 -2.45 -4.89
CA PRO A 172 20.92 -3.19 -3.84
C PRO A 172 21.13 -2.33 -2.60
N TYR A 173 21.17 -2.97 -1.43
CA TYR A 173 21.59 -2.28 -0.22
C TYR A 173 23.03 -1.83 -0.32
N ASP A 174 23.29 -0.55 -0.02
CA ASP A 174 24.63 0.00 0.14
C ASP A 174 24.73 0.74 1.48
N ALA A 175 25.72 0.36 2.30
CA ALA A 175 25.89 0.93 3.63
C ALA A 175 26.28 2.41 3.61
N ALA A 176 26.82 2.92 2.52
CA ALA A 176 27.17 4.34 2.39
C ALA A 176 25.92 5.25 2.29
N TYR A 177 24.80 4.71 1.81
CA TYR A 177 23.59 5.48 1.53
C TYR A 177 22.39 5.05 2.39
N HIS A 178 22.32 3.78 2.81
CA HIS A 178 21.12 3.18 3.38
C HIS A 178 21.23 2.78 4.85
N LYS A 179 22.43 2.94 5.47
CA LYS A 179 22.69 2.45 6.83
C LYS A 179 22.06 3.34 7.89
N THR A 180 22.14 4.65 7.74
CA THR A 180 21.62 5.62 8.72
C THR A 180 20.66 6.60 8.06
N LEU A 181 19.78 7.18 8.86
CA LEU A 181 18.83 8.20 8.37
C LEU A 181 19.57 9.44 7.81
N ASP A 182 20.67 9.85 8.44
CA ASP A 182 21.45 11.01 7.98
C ASP A 182 22.06 10.75 6.60
N GLN A 183 22.57 9.54 6.36
CA GLN A 183 23.10 9.13 5.05
C GLN A 183 22.02 9.13 3.98
N LEU A 184 20.85 8.55 4.29
CA LEU A 184 19.70 8.53 3.37
C LEU A 184 19.26 9.96 3.01
N GLN A 185 19.15 10.85 4.00
CA GLN A 185 18.78 12.25 3.77
C GLN A 185 19.84 12.99 2.93
N ALA A 186 21.12 12.76 3.21
CA ALA A 186 22.21 13.37 2.44
C ALA A 186 22.15 12.93 0.97
N ALA A 187 21.93 11.65 0.70
CA ALA A 187 21.77 11.11 -0.65
C ALA A 187 20.56 11.70 -1.37
N MET A 188 19.39 11.81 -0.69
CA MET A 188 18.20 12.45 -1.24
C MET A 188 18.45 13.93 -1.60
N LYS A 189 19.15 14.67 -0.75
CA LYS A 189 19.49 16.10 -0.99
C LYS A 189 20.53 16.27 -2.10
N ALA A 190 21.43 15.31 -2.25
CA ALA A 190 22.42 15.29 -3.33
C ALA A 190 21.84 14.83 -4.68
N ASP A 191 20.55 14.49 -4.74
CA ASP A 191 19.85 13.90 -5.90
C ASP A 191 20.52 12.61 -6.40
N ASP A 192 20.93 11.74 -5.47
CA ASP A 192 21.47 10.44 -5.83
C ASP A 192 20.37 9.56 -6.43
N ARG A 193 20.36 9.47 -7.76
CA ARG A 193 19.37 8.72 -8.52
C ARG A 193 19.74 7.25 -8.73
N GLU A 194 20.92 6.84 -8.34
CA GLU A 194 21.35 5.45 -8.43
C GLU A 194 20.92 4.65 -7.20
N HIS A 195 21.05 5.24 -6.02
CA HIS A 195 20.80 4.56 -4.74
C HIS A 195 19.43 4.89 -4.13
N ILE A 196 18.79 6.00 -4.55
CA ILE A 196 17.51 6.45 -3.99
C ILE A 196 16.38 6.24 -4.98
N ALA A 197 15.61 5.19 -4.77
CA ALA A 197 14.40 4.89 -5.55
C ALA A 197 13.25 5.87 -5.21
N PRO A 198 12.34 6.20 -6.16
CA PRO A 198 11.13 6.97 -5.87
C PRO A 198 10.30 6.41 -4.72
N SER A 199 10.16 5.08 -4.60
CA SER A 199 9.45 4.44 -3.49
C SER A 199 10.05 4.76 -2.12
N MET A 200 11.37 4.98 -2.03
CA MET A 200 12.03 5.43 -0.78
C MET A 200 11.61 6.86 -0.43
N CYS A 201 11.37 7.73 -1.43
CA CYS A 201 10.87 9.08 -1.20
C CYS A 201 9.43 9.06 -0.65
N TYR A 202 8.55 8.18 -1.17
CA TYR A 202 7.20 7.99 -0.63
C TYR A 202 7.21 7.46 0.80
N ALA A 203 8.01 6.43 1.08
CA ALA A 203 8.11 5.86 2.42
C ALA A 203 8.65 6.89 3.42
N TYR A 204 9.70 7.63 3.04
CA TYR A 204 10.25 8.70 3.86
C TYR A 204 9.18 9.78 4.15
N ALA A 205 8.50 10.28 3.11
CA ALA A 205 7.47 11.30 3.25
C ALA A 205 6.33 10.86 4.17
N ALA A 206 5.85 9.62 4.00
CA ALA A 206 4.81 9.04 4.85
C ALA A 206 5.23 9.01 6.32
N LEU A 207 6.38 8.43 6.62
CA LEU A 207 6.88 8.30 7.99
C LEU A 207 7.17 9.67 8.62
N ALA A 208 7.72 10.63 7.87
CA ALA A 208 7.99 11.98 8.33
C ALA A 208 6.70 12.74 8.68
N GLU A 209 5.58 12.48 7.98
CA GLU A 209 4.25 13.03 8.28
C GLU A 209 3.45 12.15 9.27
N ARG A 210 4.13 11.23 9.97
CA ARG A 210 3.55 10.31 10.95
C ARG A 210 2.41 9.46 10.36
N CYS A 211 2.63 8.97 9.16
CA CYS A 211 1.75 8.02 8.48
C CYS A 211 2.46 6.66 8.36
N PRO A 212 1.84 5.56 8.81
CA PRO A 212 2.33 4.22 8.52
C PRO A 212 2.53 4.01 7.02
N PHE A 213 3.54 3.20 6.66
CA PHE A 213 3.82 2.87 5.26
C PHE A 213 3.78 1.36 5.02
N ILE A 214 3.05 0.96 3.97
CA ILE A 214 2.90 -0.44 3.55
C ILE A 214 3.50 -0.61 2.16
N MET A 215 4.50 -1.48 2.05
CA MET A 215 5.16 -1.81 0.78
C MET A 215 4.49 -3.01 0.13
N GLY A 216 3.66 -2.77 -0.89
CA GLY A 216 2.95 -3.83 -1.61
C GLY A 216 3.72 -4.43 -2.79
N ALA A 217 4.96 -4.01 -3.04
CA ALA A 217 5.85 -4.54 -4.07
C ALA A 217 7.15 -5.09 -3.46
N PRO A 218 7.97 -5.89 -4.20
CA PRO A 218 9.17 -6.50 -3.66
C PRO A 218 10.39 -5.55 -3.59
N ASN A 219 10.20 -4.24 -3.71
CA ASN A 219 11.27 -3.25 -3.65
C ASN A 219 11.99 -3.25 -2.28
N THR A 220 13.24 -2.84 -2.24
CA THR A 220 14.07 -2.80 -1.01
C THR A 220 13.69 -1.66 -0.05
N THR A 221 12.77 -0.81 -0.42
CA THR A 221 12.36 0.43 0.25
C THR A 221 12.25 0.37 1.77
N VAL A 222 11.60 -0.66 2.31
CA VAL A 222 11.40 -0.84 3.76
C VAL A 222 12.40 -1.80 4.41
N ASP A 223 13.33 -2.34 3.63
CA ASP A 223 14.35 -3.30 4.14
C ASP A 223 15.64 -2.60 4.58
N ILE A 224 15.78 -1.29 4.30
CA ILE A 224 17.00 -0.53 4.63
C ILE A 224 16.97 -0.03 6.08
N PRO A 225 18.09 -0.11 6.81
CA PRO A 225 18.15 0.31 8.22
C PRO A 225 17.77 1.77 8.44
N ALA A 226 18.12 2.68 7.53
CA ALA A 226 17.74 4.09 7.60
C ALA A 226 16.21 4.30 7.66
N MET A 227 15.44 3.46 6.95
CA MET A 227 13.98 3.54 6.97
C MET A 227 13.40 3.02 8.29
N TRP A 228 14.02 1.99 8.88
CA TRP A 228 13.66 1.50 10.21
C TRP A 228 13.96 2.53 11.29
N GLU A 229 15.12 3.19 11.21
CA GLU A 229 15.47 4.29 12.12
C GLU A 229 14.44 5.42 12.06
N LEU A 230 13.97 5.79 10.87
CA LEU A 230 12.92 6.80 10.71
C LEU A 230 11.58 6.32 11.30
N ALA A 231 11.20 5.08 11.05
CA ALA A 231 9.99 4.48 11.58
C ALA A 231 9.98 4.47 13.13
N GLU A 232 11.11 4.09 13.74
CA GLU A 232 11.29 4.13 15.19
C GLU A 232 11.23 5.56 15.74
N LYS A 233 11.94 6.52 15.14
CA LYS A 233 11.93 7.94 15.55
C LYS A 233 10.54 8.57 15.48
N THR A 234 9.74 8.20 14.49
CA THR A 234 8.39 8.73 14.32
C THR A 234 7.32 7.93 15.03
N HIS A 235 7.67 6.75 15.59
CA HIS A 235 6.76 5.76 16.17
C HIS A 235 5.69 5.30 15.17
N MET A 236 6.05 5.18 13.88
CA MET A 236 5.14 4.74 12.83
C MET A 236 5.50 3.35 12.35
N PRO A 237 4.53 2.42 12.27
CA PRO A 237 4.79 1.10 11.76
C PRO A 237 5.06 1.11 10.25
N ILE A 238 5.94 0.22 9.83
CA ILE A 238 6.14 -0.15 8.42
C ILE A 238 5.76 -1.61 8.25
N ALA A 239 5.20 -1.94 7.10
CA ALA A 239 4.82 -3.31 6.75
C ALA A 239 5.21 -3.61 5.30
N GLY A 240 5.42 -4.86 5.01
CA GLY A 240 5.75 -5.38 3.69
C GLY A 240 6.38 -6.76 3.83
N LYS A 241 6.79 -7.28 2.75
CA LYS A 241 6.66 -6.62 1.43
C LYS A 241 5.97 -7.57 0.48
N ASP A 242 5.52 -6.95 -0.63
CA ASP A 242 4.89 -7.63 -1.75
C ASP A 242 3.52 -8.27 -1.42
N PHE A 243 2.51 -7.92 -2.18
CA PHE A 243 1.19 -8.53 -2.06
C PHE A 243 1.23 -9.99 -2.51
N LYS A 244 0.78 -10.90 -1.66
CA LYS A 244 0.82 -12.35 -1.92
C LYS A 244 -0.41 -12.79 -2.69
N THR A 245 -0.29 -12.85 -4.03
CA THR A 245 -1.35 -13.30 -4.92
C THR A 245 -0.82 -14.32 -5.95
N GLY A 246 -1.72 -14.95 -6.70
CA GLY A 246 -1.38 -15.84 -7.81
C GLY A 246 -0.41 -16.94 -7.41
N GLN A 247 0.62 -17.15 -8.23
CA GLN A 247 1.60 -18.21 -8.04
C GLN A 247 2.43 -18.07 -6.76
N THR A 248 2.69 -16.85 -6.29
CA THR A 248 3.41 -16.63 -5.03
C THR A 248 2.61 -17.15 -3.84
N LEU A 249 1.29 -16.94 -3.82
CA LEU A 249 0.39 -17.49 -2.82
C LEU A 249 0.44 -19.02 -2.84
N VAL A 250 0.33 -19.63 -4.01
CA VAL A 250 0.37 -21.09 -4.18
C VAL A 250 1.71 -21.65 -3.73
N LYS A 251 2.84 -21.07 -4.15
CA LYS A 251 4.19 -21.49 -3.74
C LYS A 251 4.37 -21.39 -2.22
N SER A 252 3.90 -20.29 -1.61
CA SER A 252 3.99 -20.10 -0.16
C SER A 252 3.17 -21.12 0.63
N GLY A 253 2.05 -21.60 0.10
CA GLY A 253 1.26 -22.67 0.67
C GLY A 253 1.91 -24.05 0.52
N PHE A 254 2.42 -24.37 -0.68
CA PHE A 254 3.00 -25.69 -0.97
C PHE A 254 4.41 -25.89 -0.40
N ALA A 255 5.24 -24.87 -0.33
CA ALA A 255 6.62 -25.01 0.14
C ALA A 255 6.75 -25.65 1.53
N PRO A 256 5.96 -25.26 2.56
CA PRO A 256 5.96 -25.94 3.85
C PRO A 256 5.54 -27.41 3.76
N ILE A 257 4.55 -27.74 2.94
CA ILE A 257 4.05 -29.11 2.76
C ILE A 257 5.15 -29.99 2.17
N ILE A 258 5.81 -29.53 1.10
CA ILE A 258 6.92 -30.24 0.45
C ILE A 258 8.07 -30.45 1.44
N LYS A 259 8.42 -29.40 2.20
CA LYS A 259 9.48 -29.43 3.19
C LYS A 259 9.20 -30.40 4.33
N THR A 260 8.00 -30.38 4.92
CA THR A 260 7.62 -31.27 6.03
C THR A 260 7.54 -32.75 5.62
N ARG A 261 7.26 -33.01 4.36
CA ARG A 261 7.23 -34.37 3.78
C ARG A 261 8.59 -34.83 3.25
N ASN A 262 9.62 -34.00 3.39
CA ASN A 262 10.97 -34.26 2.90
C ASN A 262 11.02 -34.61 1.41
N LEU A 263 10.16 -33.95 0.61
CA LEU A 263 10.06 -34.16 -0.83
C LEU A 263 10.95 -33.16 -1.57
N GLY A 264 11.59 -33.63 -2.64
CA GLY A 264 12.30 -32.77 -3.59
C GLY A 264 11.35 -32.14 -4.59
N LEU A 265 11.66 -30.92 -5.04
CA LEU A 265 10.96 -30.24 -6.12
C LEU A 265 11.87 -30.21 -7.37
N ALA A 266 11.49 -30.95 -8.40
CA ALA A 266 12.28 -31.04 -9.64
C ALA A 266 12.07 -29.84 -10.57
N GLY A 267 10.91 -29.18 -10.50
CA GLY A 267 10.63 -27.99 -11.29
C GLY A 267 9.31 -27.34 -10.91
N TRP A 268 9.20 -26.05 -11.21
CA TRP A 268 7.97 -25.27 -11.11
C TRP A 268 7.89 -24.34 -12.32
N PHE A 269 6.87 -24.51 -13.13
CA PHE A 269 6.63 -23.67 -14.30
C PHE A 269 5.38 -22.84 -14.11
N SER A 270 5.46 -21.55 -14.36
CA SER A 270 4.34 -20.62 -14.26
C SER A 270 4.42 -19.64 -15.42
N THR A 271 3.29 -19.41 -16.07
CA THR A 271 3.15 -18.45 -17.16
C THR A 271 2.06 -17.44 -16.85
N ASN A 272 2.22 -16.22 -17.33
CA ASN A 272 1.12 -15.26 -17.43
C ASN A 272 0.34 -15.58 -18.71
N ILE A 273 -0.97 -15.66 -18.58
CA ILE A 273 -1.89 -15.90 -19.70
C ILE A 273 -2.46 -14.57 -20.14
#